data_1d46bba64944e283f629508c7c915980
#
_entry.id   1d46bba64944e283f629508c7c915980
#
_cell.length_a   1.000
_cell.length_b   1.000
_cell.length_c   1.000
_cell.angle_alpha   90.00
_cell.angle_beta   90.00
_cell.angle_gamma   90.00
#
_symmetry.space_group_name_H-M   'P 1'
#
loop_
_entity.id
_entity.type
_entity.pdbx_description
1 polymer ?
#
loop_
_entity_poly.entity_id
_entity_poly.type
_entity_poly.pdbx_seq_one_letter_code
_entity_poly.pdbx_strand_id
1 'polypeptide(L)' 'MRLFKRYTPGMIAKHISRLFKGRIYIYGVGKFEFDNGKLILPDRAERRHYQTVKEVNQEIMRLRCAYA' A
#
# COMPACT_ATOMS: atom_id res chain seq x y z
N MET A 1 -8.46 -2.84 10.76
CA MET A 1 -7.85 -3.15 9.43
C MET A 1 -8.79 -2.71 8.32
N ARG A 2 -8.25 -2.06 7.30
CA ARG A 2 -9.02 -1.61 6.13
C ARG A 2 -9.09 -2.72 5.09
N LEU A 3 -10.29 -3.01 4.59
CA LEU A 3 -10.50 -3.96 3.50
C LEU A 3 -10.67 -3.20 2.18
N PHE A 4 -9.83 -3.51 1.20
CA PHE A 4 -9.96 -3.02 -0.15
C PHE A 4 -10.49 -4.15 -1.04
N LYS A 5 -11.71 -3.98 -1.53
CA LYS A 5 -12.37 -4.99 -2.37
C LYS A 5 -11.76 -5.08 -3.77
N ARG A 6 -11.09 -4.02 -4.20
CA ARG A 6 -10.41 -3.96 -5.49
C ARG A 6 -9.00 -3.42 -5.29
N TYR A 7 -8.10 -3.87 -6.14
CA TYR A 7 -6.74 -3.34 -6.12
C TYR A 7 -6.69 -2.02 -6.89
N THR A 8 -6.63 -0.92 -6.15
CA THR A 8 -6.52 0.43 -6.70
C THR A 8 -5.34 1.12 -6.02
N PRO A 9 -4.15 1.10 -6.65
CA PRO A 9 -2.93 1.63 -6.01
C PRO A 9 -3.08 3.06 -5.51
N GLY A 10 -3.76 3.92 -6.27
CA GLY A 10 -3.97 5.31 -5.87
C GLY A 10 -4.78 5.47 -4.59
N MET A 11 -5.86 4.70 -4.43
CA MET A 11 -6.69 4.76 -3.22
C MET A 11 -5.96 4.18 -2.01
N ILE A 12 -5.22 3.10 -2.21
CA ILE A 12 -4.43 2.49 -1.16
C ILE A 12 -3.35 3.46 -0.69
N ALA A 13 -2.68 4.12 -1.64
CA ALA A 13 -1.65 5.11 -1.34
C ALA A 13 -2.21 6.29 -0.54
N LYS A 14 -3.39 6.79 -0.89
CA LYS A 14 -4.05 7.87 -0.14
C LYS A 14 -4.34 7.45 1.29
N HIS A 15 -4.85 6.22 1.48
CA HIS A 15 -5.15 5.70 2.80
C HIS A 15 -3.89 5.61 3.66
N ILE A 16 -2.80 5.06 3.11
CA ILE A 16 -1.53 4.92 3.80
C ILE A 16 -0.95 6.29 4.15
N SER A 17 -1.01 7.24 3.23
CA SER A 17 -0.51 8.60 3.44
C SER A 17 -1.24 9.32 4.57
N ARG A 18 -2.53 9.04 4.74
CA ARG A 18 -3.34 9.67 5.80
C ARG A 18 -3.05 9.08 7.17
N LEU A 19 -2.92 7.76 7.27
CA LEU A 19 -2.78 7.08 8.55
C LEU A 19 -1.33 6.87 8.98
N PHE A 20 -0.41 6.82 8.02
CA PHE A 20 1.02 6.67 8.23
C PHE A 20 1.45 5.29 8.73
N LYS A 21 0.65 4.63 9.56
CA LYS A 21 0.94 3.31 10.12
C LYS A 21 -0.36 2.53 10.30
N GLY A 22 -0.32 1.24 10.00
CA GLY A 22 -1.47 0.36 10.17
C GLY A 22 -1.40 -0.89 9.33
N ARG A 23 -2.58 -1.47 9.06
CA ARG A 23 -2.73 -2.70 8.29
C ARG A 23 -3.83 -2.56 7.27
N ILE A 24 -3.66 -3.24 6.14
CA ILE A 24 -4.68 -3.31 5.10
C ILE A 24 -4.82 -4.75 4.61
N TYR A 25 -5.97 -5.04 4.05
CA TYR A 25 -6.23 -6.29 3.35
C TYR A 25 -6.73 -5.94 1.94
N ILE A 26 -6.08 -6.51 0.93
CA ILE A 26 -6.47 -6.32 -0.46
C ILE A 26 -7.02 -7.64 -0.97
N TYR A 27 -8.30 -7.65 -1.35
CA TYR A 27 -8.96 -8.85 -1.85
C TYR A 27 -8.22 -9.37 -3.09
N GLY A 28 -7.88 -10.67 -3.05
CA GLY A 28 -7.14 -11.31 -4.14
C GLY A 28 -5.62 -11.18 -4.05
N VAL A 29 -5.10 -10.36 -3.16
CA VAL A 29 -3.65 -10.18 -2.97
C VAL A 29 -3.21 -10.64 -1.58
N GLY A 30 -3.87 -10.14 -0.52
CA GLY A 30 -3.56 -10.55 0.84
C GLY A 30 -3.42 -9.40 1.81
N LYS A 31 -2.87 -9.72 2.98
CA LYS A 31 -2.67 -8.77 4.08
C LYS A 31 -1.32 -8.06 3.93
N PHE A 32 -1.33 -6.77 4.24
CA PHE A 32 -0.11 -5.96 4.27
C PHE A 32 -0.11 -5.09 5.50
N GLU A 33 1.09 -4.80 5.99
CA GLU A 33 1.30 -3.75 6.98
C GLU A 33 1.92 -2.55 6.30
N PHE A 34 1.71 -1.35 6.87
CA PHE A 34 2.38 -0.16 6.40
C PHE A 34 2.88 0.64 7.59
N ASP A 35 4.04 1.27 7.41
CA ASP A 35 4.71 2.07 8.43
C ASP A 35 5.53 3.16 7.75
N ASN A 36 5.67 4.30 8.42
CA ASN A 36 6.35 5.48 7.87
C ASN A 36 5.76 5.94 6.53
N GLY A 37 4.47 5.70 6.34
CA GLY A 37 3.80 6.08 5.10
C GLY A 37 4.21 5.24 3.90
N LYS A 38 4.69 4.01 4.11
CA LYS A 38 5.09 3.09 3.05
C LYS A 38 4.51 1.71 3.30
N LEU A 39 4.14 1.03 2.22
CA LEU A 39 3.68 -0.34 2.30
C LEU A 39 4.87 -1.26 2.50
N ILE A 40 4.74 -2.20 3.44
CA ILE A 40 5.81 -3.13 3.81
C ILE A 40 5.56 -4.48 3.15
N LEU A 41 6.64 -5.06 2.58
CA LEU A 41 6.58 -6.38 1.97
C LEU A 41 6.42 -7.44 3.07
N PRO A 42 5.46 -8.39 2.95
CA PRO A 42 5.31 -9.45 3.95
C PRO A 42 6.47 -10.44 3.91
N ASP A 43 6.66 -11.18 5.02
CA ASP A 43 7.80 -12.11 5.17
C ASP A 43 7.86 -13.20 4.10
N ARG A 44 6.71 -13.72 3.70
CA ARG A 44 6.64 -14.74 2.65
C ARG A 44 6.00 -14.16 1.40
N ALA A 45 6.66 -13.15 0.85
CA ALA A 45 6.14 -12.45 -0.30
C ALA A 45 6.27 -13.27 -1.59
N GLU A 46 5.19 -13.30 -2.37
CA GLU A 46 5.16 -13.84 -3.71
C GLU A 46 5.29 -12.69 -4.72
N ARG A 47 5.39 -13.03 -6.02
CA ARG A 47 5.53 -12.03 -7.08
C ARG A 47 4.42 -10.97 -7.02
N ARG A 48 3.18 -11.37 -6.78
CA ARG A 48 2.05 -10.44 -6.68
C ARG A 48 2.23 -9.42 -5.55
N HIS A 49 2.82 -9.85 -4.43
CA HIS A 49 3.08 -8.97 -3.30
C HIS A 49 4.15 -7.93 -3.64
N TYR A 50 5.24 -8.35 -4.29
CA TYR A 50 6.29 -7.44 -4.74
C TYR A 50 5.74 -6.37 -5.68
N GLN A 51 4.94 -6.78 -6.64
CA GLN A 51 4.36 -5.85 -7.60
C GLN A 51 3.42 -4.86 -6.93
N THR A 52 2.58 -5.34 -6.01
CA THR A 52 1.65 -4.48 -5.27
C THR A 52 2.41 -3.44 -4.44
N VAL A 53 3.43 -3.87 -3.69
CA VAL A 53 4.25 -2.96 -2.88
C VAL A 53 4.93 -1.92 -3.76
N LYS A 54 5.50 -2.33 -4.88
CA LYS A 54 6.16 -1.42 -5.82
C LYS A 54 5.19 -0.36 -6.35
N GLU A 55 4.03 -0.79 -6.84
CA GLU A 55 3.05 0.12 -7.44
C GLU A 55 2.46 1.09 -6.42
N VAL A 56 2.09 0.59 -5.24
CA VAL A 56 1.53 1.43 -4.19
C VAL A 56 2.56 2.45 -3.69
N ASN A 57 3.79 2.03 -3.47
CA ASN A 57 4.84 2.93 -3.00
C ASN A 57 5.19 3.98 -4.05
N GLN A 58 5.12 3.66 -5.34
CA GLN A 58 5.28 4.64 -6.41
C GLN A 58 4.18 5.71 -6.35
N GLU A 59 2.95 5.31 -6.12
CA GLU A 59 1.84 6.27 -5.98
C GLU A 59 1.99 7.13 -4.73
N ILE A 60 2.50 6.58 -3.64
CA ILE A 60 2.80 7.34 -2.43
C ILE A 60 3.84 8.41 -2.72
N MET A 61 4.91 8.07 -3.43
CA MET A 61 5.93 9.03 -3.83
C MET A 61 5.37 10.12 -4.72
N ARG A 62 4.50 9.76 -5.65
CA ARG A 62 3.84 10.74 -6.53
C ARG A 62 3.01 11.73 -5.72
N LEU A 63 2.25 11.25 -4.73
CA LEU A 63 1.46 12.11 -3.85
C LEU A 63 2.34 13.06 -3.05
N ARG A 64 3.47 12.58 -2.55
CA ARG A 64 4.42 13.44 -1.82
C ARG A 64 5.01 14.52 -2.71
N CYS A 65 5.37 14.18 -3.94
CA CYS A 65 5.89 15.15 -4.89
C CYS A 65 4.86 16.20 -5.27
N ALA A 66 3.58 15.83 -5.34
CA ALA A 66 2.50 16.75 -5.68
C ALA A 66 2.27 17.81 -4.59
N TYR A 67 2.63 17.50 -3.34
CA TYR A 67 2.46 18.41 -2.21
C TYR A 67 3.76 19.04 -1.70
N ALA A 68 4.86 18.73 -2.34
CA ALA A 68 6.16 19.25 -1.93
C ALA A 68 6.37 20.72 -2.36
#